data_7e8b355bbc0e42d2da6568dbe00f2469
#
_entry.id   7e8b355bbc0e42d2da6568dbe00f2469
#
_cell.length_a   1.000
_cell.length_b   1.000
_cell.length_c   1.000
_cell.angle_alpha   90.00
_cell.angle_beta   90.00
_cell.angle_gamma   90.00
#
_symmetry.space_group_name_H-M   'P 1'
#
loop_
_entity.id
_entity.type
_entity.pdbx_description
1 polymer ?
#
loop_
_entity_poly.entity_id
_entity_poly.type
_entity_poly.pdbx_seq_one_letter_code
_entity_poly.pdbx_strand_id
1 'polypeptide(L)'
;MRLSKLLAAEIENPNKKRGYVFGVNLNCDGDIILNCADENEDEFCVLLKNVRTVKDKLTFTKECDADEFSSPVRLGKPVFDCEGNFIGRLSDVVIEKNAVSAIIAGNRKFNYRDVVLSDAVLIKNSIAFINI
;
A
#
# COMPACT_ATOMS: atom_id res chain seq x y z
N MET A 1 1.53 -9.46 -5.48
CA MET A 1 2.29 -8.93 -4.32
C MET A 1 1.31 -8.40 -3.28
N ARG A 2 1.63 -8.51 -2.03
CA ARG A 2 0.79 -7.98 -0.95
C ARG A 2 1.49 -6.86 -0.21
N LEU A 3 0.72 -5.87 0.25
CA LEU A 3 1.23 -4.74 1.00
C LEU A 3 2.02 -5.19 2.24
N SER A 4 1.55 -6.23 2.94
CA SER A 4 2.24 -6.75 4.12
C SER A 4 3.69 -7.16 3.87
N LYS A 5 4.02 -7.54 2.63
CA LYS A 5 5.39 -7.88 2.26
C LYS A 5 6.27 -6.66 1.98
N LEU A 6 5.66 -5.53 1.66
CA LEU A 6 6.40 -4.29 1.45
C LEU A 6 6.79 -3.63 2.76
N LEU A 7 5.94 -3.76 3.78
CA LEU A 7 6.19 -3.16 5.08
C LEU A 7 7.40 -3.83 5.74
N ALA A 8 8.33 -3.03 6.21
CA ALA A 8 9.62 -3.44 6.76
C ALA A 8 10.60 -4.04 5.74
N ALA A 9 10.27 -4.01 4.44
CA ALA A 9 11.21 -4.46 3.41
C ALA A 9 12.40 -3.51 3.33
N GLU A 10 13.57 -4.10 3.08
CA GLU A 10 14.77 -3.30 2.81
C GLU A 10 14.69 -2.67 1.42
N ILE A 11 15.14 -1.45 1.33
CA ILE A 11 15.19 -0.71 0.06
C ILE A 11 16.52 0.02 -0.04
N GLU A 12 17.11 0.04 -1.22
CA GLU A 12 18.39 0.71 -1.41
C GLU A 12 18.52 1.37 -2.77
N ASN A 13 19.23 2.48 -2.78
CA ASN A 13 19.90 3.02 -3.95
C ASN A 13 21.37 2.60 -3.80
N PRO A 14 21.90 1.71 -4.65
CA PRO A 14 23.17 1.03 -4.38
C PRO A 14 24.36 1.93 -4.07
N ASN A 15 24.36 3.16 -4.54
CA ASN A 15 25.50 4.05 -4.37
C ASN A 15 25.23 5.23 -3.43
N LYS A 16 24.05 5.33 -2.83
CA LYS A 16 23.66 6.53 -2.10
C LYS A 16 23.04 6.26 -0.74
N LYS A 17 22.03 5.40 -0.65
CA LYS A 17 21.34 5.22 0.61
C LYS A 17 20.71 3.85 0.74
N ARG A 18 20.56 3.42 1.97
CA ARG A 18 19.84 2.23 2.36
C ARG A 18 18.80 2.60 3.38
N GLY A 19 17.71 1.85 3.39
CA GLY A 19 16.68 2.05 4.37
C GLY A 19 15.67 0.92 4.37
N TYR A 20 14.51 1.23 4.90
CA TYR A 20 13.39 0.28 4.94
C TYR A 20 12.09 1.04 4.70
N VAL A 21 11.09 0.29 4.22
CA VAL A 21 9.76 0.81 3.98
C VAL A 21 8.97 0.75 5.29
N PHE A 22 8.46 1.89 5.75
CA PHE A 22 7.65 1.92 6.97
C PHE A 22 6.17 2.22 6.71
N GLY A 23 5.81 2.64 5.52
CA GLY A 23 4.43 2.94 5.20
C GLY A 23 4.19 3.09 3.71
N VAL A 24 2.93 3.19 3.36
CA VAL A 24 2.48 3.29 1.97
C VAL A 24 1.39 4.34 1.88
N ASN A 25 1.45 5.19 0.87
CA ASN A 25 0.39 6.12 0.51
C ASN A 25 -0.08 5.85 -0.92
N LEU A 26 -1.31 6.26 -1.21
CA LEU A 26 -1.83 6.33 -2.58
C LEU A 26 -1.99 7.80 -2.96
N ASN A 27 -1.47 8.19 -4.14
CA ASN A 27 -1.72 9.52 -4.66
C ASN A 27 -3.04 9.56 -5.44
N CYS A 28 -3.42 10.75 -5.93
CA CYS A 28 -4.68 10.92 -6.64
C CYS A 28 -4.74 10.18 -7.99
N ASP A 29 -3.59 9.81 -8.55
CA ASP A 29 -3.50 9.02 -9.78
C ASP A 29 -3.56 7.51 -9.51
N GLY A 30 -3.63 7.10 -8.24
CA GLY A 30 -3.62 5.69 -7.87
C GLY A 30 -2.23 5.07 -7.78
N ASP A 31 -1.17 5.87 -7.91
CA ASP A 31 0.19 5.39 -7.74
C ASP A 31 0.48 5.09 -6.28
N ILE A 32 1.24 4.04 -6.06
CA ILE A 32 1.67 3.62 -4.72
C ILE A 32 2.99 4.32 -4.39
N ILE A 33 2.98 5.06 -3.29
CA ILE A 33 4.16 5.73 -2.74
C ILE A 33 4.66 4.92 -1.57
N LEU A 34 5.94 4.53 -1.61
CA LEU A 34 6.60 3.89 -0.49
C LEU A 34 7.23 4.98 0.38
N ASN A 35 6.85 5.00 1.66
CA ASN A 35 7.43 5.88 2.65
C ASN A 35 8.55 5.12 3.34
N CYS A 36 9.75 5.65 3.27
CA CYS A 36 10.97 4.97 3.69
C CYS A 36 11.75 5.80 4.71
N ALA A 37 12.59 5.13 5.48
CA ALA A 37 13.54 5.78 6.38
C ALA A 37 14.93 5.18 6.16
N ASP A 38 15.95 6.03 6.13
CA ASP A 38 17.33 5.58 5.97
C ASP A 38 17.98 5.22 7.30
N GLU A 39 19.30 4.94 7.27
CA GLU A 39 20.05 4.54 8.45
C GLU A 39 20.09 5.62 9.53
N ASN A 40 19.91 6.88 9.17
CA ASN A 40 19.87 8.02 10.08
C ASN A 40 18.44 8.39 10.48
N GLU A 41 17.47 7.55 10.10
CA GLU A 41 16.04 7.80 10.28
C GLU A 41 15.50 9.01 9.51
N ASP A 42 16.24 9.48 8.51
CA ASP A 42 15.73 10.49 7.60
C ASP A 42 14.74 9.87 6.61
N GLU A 43 13.59 10.49 6.48
CA GLU A 43 12.52 9.97 5.65
C GLU A 43 12.70 10.34 4.18
N PHE A 44 12.30 9.44 3.30
CA PHE A 44 12.26 9.68 1.86
C PHE A 44 11.15 8.86 1.23
N CYS A 45 10.73 9.25 0.03
CA CYS A 45 9.64 8.59 -0.69
C CYS A 45 10.12 8.04 -2.03
N VAL A 46 9.54 6.92 -2.43
CA VAL A 46 9.81 6.30 -3.73
C VAL A 46 8.50 5.79 -4.32
N LEU A 47 8.26 6.04 -5.60
CA LEU A 47 7.11 5.44 -6.29
C LEU A 47 7.38 3.96 -6.54
N LEU A 48 6.42 3.11 -6.20
CA LEU A 48 6.57 1.67 -6.40
C LEU A 48 6.88 1.33 -7.86
N LYS A 49 6.28 2.04 -8.79
CA LYS A 49 6.52 1.81 -10.24
C LYS A 49 7.97 2.05 -10.67
N ASN A 50 8.77 2.74 -9.85
CA ASN A 50 10.19 3.00 -10.11
C ASN A 50 11.11 2.10 -9.29
N VAL A 51 10.55 1.07 -8.66
CA VAL A 51 11.31 0.12 -7.83
C VAL A 51 11.46 -1.20 -8.58
N ARG A 52 12.64 -1.79 -8.45
CA ARG A 52 12.93 -3.12 -8.98
C ARG A 52 13.31 -4.04 -7.83
N THR A 53 12.99 -5.33 -7.98
CA THR A 53 13.41 -6.35 -7.02
C THR A 53 14.64 -7.05 -7.54
N VAL A 54 15.72 -7.00 -6.76
CA VAL A 54 16.98 -7.70 -7.07
C VAL A 54 17.37 -8.51 -5.85
N LYS A 55 17.43 -9.83 -5.97
CA LYS A 55 17.80 -10.75 -4.87
C LYS A 55 17.00 -10.48 -3.58
N ASP A 56 15.70 -10.39 -3.72
CA ASP A 56 14.76 -10.12 -2.63
C ASP A 56 14.90 -8.72 -1.97
N LYS A 57 15.71 -7.84 -2.54
CA LYS A 57 15.81 -6.46 -2.11
C LYS A 57 15.13 -5.54 -3.11
N LEU A 58 14.52 -4.49 -2.58
CA LEU A 58 13.97 -3.43 -3.40
C LEU A 58 15.08 -2.45 -3.74
N THR A 59 15.18 -2.09 -5.01
CA THR A 59 16.17 -1.11 -5.48
C THR A 59 15.48 0.04 -6.20
N PHE A 60 16.01 1.24 -6.04
CA PHE A 60 15.48 2.43 -6.70
C PHE A 60 16.60 3.33 -7.20
N THR A 61 16.30 4.16 -8.18
CA THR A 61 17.25 5.15 -8.69
C THR A 61 16.75 6.57 -8.47
N LYS A 62 15.44 6.74 -8.22
CA LYS A 62 14.82 8.05 -8.12
C LYS A 62 13.87 8.10 -6.94
N GLU A 63 14.02 9.13 -6.10
CA GLU A 63 13.05 9.46 -5.06
C GLU A 63 11.94 10.30 -5.66
N CYS A 64 10.79 10.31 -5.00
CA CYS A 64 9.71 11.23 -5.33
C CYS A 64 9.54 12.25 -4.21
N ASP A 65 8.87 13.36 -4.53
CA ASP A 65 8.53 14.37 -3.55
C ASP A 65 7.34 13.90 -2.69
N ALA A 66 7.30 14.36 -1.45
CA ALA A 66 6.15 14.12 -0.59
C ALA A 66 4.89 14.74 -1.23
N ASP A 67 3.80 13.97 -1.22
CA ASP A 67 2.53 14.40 -1.79
C ASP A 67 1.51 14.58 -0.67
N GLU A 68 1.19 15.84 -0.34
CA GLU A 68 0.26 16.17 0.73
C GLU A 68 -1.18 15.76 0.41
N PHE A 69 -1.49 15.50 -0.86
CA PHE A 69 -2.81 15.04 -1.29
C PHE A 69 -2.91 13.52 -1.33
N SER A 70 -1.83 12.81 -1.01
CA SER A 70 -1.86 11.36 -0.94
C SER A 70 -2.53 10.90 0.36
N SER A 71 -3.11 9.69 0.32
CA SER A 71 -3.77 9.09 1.47
C SER A 71 -2.99 7.89 1.98
N PRO A 72 -2.75 7.79 3.30
CA PRO A 72 -2.07 6.63 3.85
C PRO A 72 -2.93 5.38 3.77
N VAL A 73 -2.30 4.25 3.47
CA VAL A 73 -2.93 2.93 3.48
C VAL A 73 -2.43 2.20 4.71
N ARG A 74 -3.32 1.96 5.66
CA ARG A 74 -2.95 1.36 6.95
C ARG A 74 -3.69 0.06 7.18
N LEU A 75 -2.95 -1.01 7.42
CA LEU A 75 -3.53 -2.28 7.83
C LEU A 75 -4.13 -2.15 9.22
N GLY A 76 -5.18 -2.93 9.48
CA GLY A 76 -5.89 -2.93 10.77
C GLY A 76 -7.05 -1.96 10.84
N LYS A 77 -7.24 -1.08 9.87
CA LYS A 77 -8.41 -0.18 9.86
C LYS A 77 -9.71 -0.94 9.71
N PRO A 78 -10.79 -0.49 10.36
CA PRO A 78 -12.10 -1.09 10.16
C PRO A 78 -12.61 -0.84 8.74
N VAL A 79 -13.31 -1.83 8.21
CA VAL A 79 -13.91 -1.78 6.87
C VAL A 79 -15.42 -1.89 7.03
N PHE A 80 -16.15 -0.99 6.40
CA PHE A 80 -17.61 -0.93 6.44
C PHE A 80 -18.19 -1.06 5.04
N ASP A 81 -19.40 -1.60 4.93
CA ASP A 81 -20.14 -1.55 3.68
C ASP A 81 -20.88 -0.22 3.54
N CYS A 82 -21.58 -0.04 2.41
CA CYS A 82 -22.30 1.21 2.13
C CYS A 82 -23.51 1.42 3.04
N GLU A 83 -23.95 0.42 3.79
CA GLU A 83 -25.02 0.53 4.77
C GLU A 83 -24.49 0.78 6.19
N GLY A 84 -23.19 0.90 6.35
CA GLY A 84 -22.55 1.13 7.64
C GLY A 84 -22.27 -0.15 8.44
N ASN A 85 -22.47 -1.32 7.84
CA ASN A 85 -22.20 -2.58 8.54
C ASN A 85 -20.69 -2.85 8.58
N PHE A 86 -20.22 -3.31 9.73
CA PHE A 86 -18.83 -3.69 9.89
C PHE A 86 -18.55 -5.00 9.15
N ILE A 87 -17.58 -4.96 8.23
CA ILE A 87 -17.18 -6.13 7.44
C ILE A 87 -16.03 -6.88 8.12
N GLY A 88 -15.11 -6.16 8.70
CA GLY A 88 -13.89 -6.70 9.30
C GLY A 88 -12.80 -5.65 9.29
N ARG A 89 -11.57 -6.05 9.56
CA ARG A 89 -10.43 -5.14 9.50
C ARG A 89 -9.62 -5.39 8.25
N LEU A 90 -9.06 -4.33 7.70
CA LEU A 90 -8.16 -4.41 6.54
C LEU A 90 -6.94 -5.23 6.94
N SER A 91 -6.88 -6.47 6.48
CA SER A 91 -5.80 -7.39 6.82
C SER A 91 -4.66 -7.35 5.81
N ASP A 92 -4.95 -7.04 4.56
CA ASP A 92 -3.93 -6.90 3.53
C ASP A 92 -4.48 -6.16 2.30
N VAL A 93 -3.58 -5.78 1.41
CA VAL A 93 -3.89 -5.16 0.13
C VAL A 93 -3.14 -5.92 -0.95
N VAL A 94 -3.82 -6.29 -2.02
CA VAL A 94 -3.23 -7.00 -3.15
C VAL A 94 -2.78 -5.98 -4.18
N ILE A 95 -1.52 -6.07 -4.58
CA ILE A 95 -0.89 -5.16 -5.54
C ILE A 95 -0.51 -5.97 -6.77
N GLU A 96 -0.99 -5.52 -7.94
CA GLU A 96 -0.66 -6.11 -9.22
C GLU A 96 -0.30 -5.00 -10.21
N LYS A 97 0.76 -5.18 -10.96
CA LYS A 97 1.24 -4.18 -11.94
C LYS A 97 1.41 -2.80 -11.31
N ASN A 98 1.99 -2.77 -10.10
CA ASN A 98 2.28 -1.55 -9.34
C ASN A 98 1.06 -0.74 -8.92
N ALA A 99 -0.13 -1.34 -8.92
CA ALA A 99 -1.36 -0.69 -8.49
C ALA A 99 -2.16 -1.60 -7.55
N VAL A 100 -3.02 -1.01 -6.76
CA VAL A 100 -3.92 -1.78 -5.90
C VAL A 100 -4.96 -2.47 -6.78
N SER A 101 -5.08 -3.80 -6.65
CA SER A 101 -6.08 -4.59 -7.39
C SER A 101 -7.23 -5.02 -6.49
N ALA A 102 -6.97 -5.27 -5.22
CA ALA A 102 -7.96 -5.75 -4.28
C ALA A 102 -7.56 -5.47 -2.84
N ILE A 103 -8.52 -5.59 -1.93
CA ILE A 103 -8.25 -5.59 -0.50
C ILE A 103 -8.75 -6.88 0.12
N ILE A 104 -8.22 -7.22 1.29
CA ILE A 104 -8.63 -8.38 2.07
C ILE A 104 -9.12 -7.87 3.42
N ALA A 105 -10.36 -8.21 3.77
CA ALA A 105 -10.98 -7.84 5.04
C ALA A 105 -11.99 -8.91 5.44
N GLY A 106 -11.98 -9.31 6.71
CA GLY A 106 -12.92 -10.30 7.23
C GLY A 106 -12.86 -11.64 6.49
N ASN A 107 -11.69 -12.11 6.10
CA ASN A 107 -11.46 -13.33 5.30
C ASN A 107 -12.12 -13.30 3.92
N ARG A 108 -12.38 -12.11 3.40
CA ARG A 108 -12.96 -11.91 2.07
C ARG A 108 -12.08 -10.97 1.26
N LYS A 109 -12.13 -11.16 -0.05
CA LYS A 109 -11.38 -10.35 -1.00
C LYS A 109 -12.37 -9.49 -1.80
N PHE A 110 -12.08 -8.20 -1.87
CA PHE A 110 -12.91 -7.23 -2.60
C PHE A 110 -12.07 -6.56 -3.71
N ASN A 111 -12.65 -6.39 -4.88
CA ASN A 111 -12.03 -5.64 -5.95
C ASN A 111 -11.81 -4.19 -5.53
N TYR A 112 -10.68 -3.62 -5.92
CA TYR A 112 -10.39 -2.23 -5.63
C TYR A 112 -11.44 -1.26 -6.22
N ARG A 113 -11.99 -1.57 -7.38
CA ARG A 113 -13.03 -0.76 -8.00
C ARG A 113 -14.30 -0.63 -7.14
N ASP A 114 -14.53 -1.57 -6.23
CA ASP A 114 -15.68 -1.59 -5.32
C ASP A 114 -15.37 -0.99 -3.96
N VAL A 115 -14.19 -0.41 -3.79
CA VAL A 115 -13.67 0.04 -2.50
C VAL A 115 -13.26 1.51 -2.58
N VAL A 116 -13.55 2.25 -1.53
CA VAL A 116 -12.94 3.57 -1.28
C VAL A 116 -11.88 3.39 -0.21
N LEU A 117 -10.64 3.59 -0.58
CA LEU A 117 -9.49 3.41 0.29
C LEU A 117 -8.93 4.79 0.65
N SER A 118 -9.38 5.33 1.77
CA SER A 118 -8.96 6.64 2.28
C SER A 118 -8.82 6.54 3.81
N ASP A 119 -9.10 7.59 4.56
CA ASP A 119 -9.07 7.54 6.02
C ASP A 119 -10.01 6.49 6.60
N ALA A 120 -11.17 6.30 5.97
CA ALA A 120 -12.07 5.18 6.25
C ALA A 120 -12.07 4.26 5.04
N VAL A 121 -12.21 2.97 5.25
CA VAL A 121 -12.29 1.98 4.17
C VAL A 121 -13.75 1.58 3.99
N LEU A 122 -14.29 1.86 2.80
CA LEU A 122 -15.68 1.60 2.47
C LEU A 122 -15.79 0.66 1.29
N ILE A 123 -16.68 -0.30 1.40
CA ILE A 123 -17.06 -1.18 0.28
C ILE A 123 -18.30 -0.58 -0.38
N LYS A 124 -18.15 -0.09 -1.61
CA LYS A 124 -19.25 0.49 -2.39
C LYS A 124 -20.23 -0.58 -2.87
N ASN A 125 -19.71 -1.79 -3.08
CA ASN A 125 -20.48 -2.95 -3.47
C ASN A 125 -20.08 -4.09 -2.55
N SER A 126 -21.04 -4.61 -1.77
CA SER A 126 -20.77 -5.60 -0.73
C SER A 126 -20.56 -7.02 -1.25
N ILE A 127 -20.55 -7.22 -2.57
CA ILE A 127 -20.31 -8.53 -3.15
C ILE A 127 -18.82 -8.88 -3.00
N ALA A 128 -18.54 -9.87 -2.19
CA ALA A 128 -17.18 -10.40 -2.04
C ALA A 128 -16.89 -11.39 -3.16
N PHE A 129 -15.65 -11.36 -3.66
CA PHE A 129 -15.23 -12.29 -4.68
C PHE A 129 -15.19 -13.72 -4.17
N ILE A 130 -14.39 -13.94 -3.16
CA ILE A 130 -14.04 -15.26 -2.68
C ILE A 130 -13.79 -15.20 -1.19
N ASN A 131 -14.21 -16.23 -0.48
CA ASN A 131 -13.75 -16.48 0.89
C ASN A 131 -12.31 -17.01 0.82
N ILE A 132 -11.45 -16.51 1.63
CA ILE A 132 -10.04 -16.90 1.63
C ILE A 132 -9.66 -17.72 2.85
#